data_2ef4b7f20e8a4fce1c4cb9255e73c8ba
#
_entry.id   2ef4b7f20e8a4fce1c4cb9255e73c8ba
#
_cell.length_a   1.000
_cell.length_b   1.000
_cell.length_c   1.000
_cell.angle_alpha   90.00
_cell.angle_beta   90.00
_cell.angle_gamma   90.00
#
_symmetry.space_group_name_H-M   'P 1'
#
loop_
_entity.id
_entity.type
_entity.pdbx_description
1 polymer ?
#
loop_
_entity_poly.entity_id
_entity_poly.type
_entity_poly.pdbx_seq_one_letter_code
_entity_poly.pdbx_strand_id
1 'polypeptide(L)'
;MDGSRMNKGTIAATVGALIVAGTILFYGYARWSGSRSYSRNELLAQMPADGSVVLYIDLDALRQSPFLTELYKWAPQPKADADYAQFMQFTGFNYESDLNRVSVALVKHGQDSTLFAVADGRFDRKRISAYASQSGTRETHGGRDIFSVPVTGGTRRITFTFLRSDRIALTNDASLESTLSQPRADSDTQAWRERFRRLAGSPVFVVARQDAAAAALSAQAPGGLQSPQLSALLDQLQWITVAGKPEADHLRVVLEGEGGADAPTKQLSDVINGLLVLAQAGLHDQKLRQQLPPDVREAYLELLKSADVSQIDRGETKSVRLMFDLTPGFLEAARTIMPVVPPAPENKVPPHKSTIRN
;
A
#
# COMPACT_ATOMS: atom_id res chain seq x y z
N MET A 1 -23.04 -27.81 -9.91
CA MET A 1 -22.96 -26.42 -9.40
C MET A 1 -21.62 -26.30 -8.71
N ASP A 2 -20.65 -25.87 -9.47
CA ASP A 2 -19.23 -25.89 -9.04
C ASP A 2 -18.91 -24.49 -8.52
N GLY A 3 -18.82 -24.39 -7.19
CA GLY A 3 -18.49 -23.14 -6.49
C GLY A 3 -17.03 -22.81 -6.74
N SER A 4 -16.77 -21.92 -7.67
CA SER A 4 -15.46 -21.33 -7.93
C SER A 4 -14.89 -20.76 -6.61
N ARG A 5 -14.07 -21.54 -5.94
CA ARG A 5 -13.25 -21.09 -4.80
C ARG A 5 -12.28 -20.03 -5.32
N MET A 6 -12.59 -18.79 -5.04
CA MET A 6 -11.69 -17.67 -5.27
C MET A 6 -10.32 -18.00 -4.66
N ASN A 7 -9.33 -18.09 -5.52
CA ASN A 7 -7.99 -18.57 -5.17
C ASN A 7 -7.39 -17.58 -4.15
N LYS A 8 -7.23 -18.02 -2.89
CA LYS A 8 -6.61 -17.25 -1.79
C LYS A 8 -5.26 -16.62 -2.20
N GLY A 9 -4.61 -17.21 -3.22
CA GLY A 9 -3.41 -16.68 -3.85
C GLY A 9 -3.62 -15.37 -4.62
N THR A 10 -4.82 -15.10 -5.17
CA THR A 10 -5.05 -13.88 -5.97
C THR A 10 -5.25 -12.65 -5.07
N ILE A 11 -5.95 -12.79 -3.94
CA ILE A 11 -6.12 -11.70 -2.96
C ILE A 11 -4.81 -11.44 -2.22
N ALA A 12 -4.10 -12.50 -1.80
CA ALA A 12 -2.77 -12.38 -1.20
C ALA A 12 -1.76 -11.78 -2.20
N ALA A 13 -1.87 -12.10 -3.50
CA ALA A 13 -1.03 -11.50 -4.54
C ALA A 13 -1.39 -10.03 -4.80
N THR A 14 -2.67 -9.62 -4.68
CA THR A 14 -3.07 -8.21 -4.90
C THR A 14 -2.72 -7.34 -3.69
N VAL A 15 -2.92 -7.82 -2.47
CA VAL A 15 -2.49 -7.14 -1.24
C VAL A 15 -0.98 -7.25 -1.08
N GLY A 16 -0.38 -8.39 -1.41
CA GLY A 16 1.07 -8.56 -1.52
C GLY A 16 1.67 -7.64 -2.60
N ALA A 17 1.03 -7.46 -3.74
CA ALA A 17 1.45 -6.49 -4.77
C ALA A 17 1.27 -5.03 -4.31
N LEU A 18 0.26 -4.72 -3.49
CA LEU A 18 0.10 -3.39 -2.88
C LEU A 18 1.13 -3.15 -1.76
N ILE A 19 1.42 -4.17 -0.96
CA ILE A 19 2.50 -4.13 0.04
C ILE A 19 3.85 -4.19 -0.67
N VAL A 20 4.02 -4.99 -1.71
CA VAL A 20 5.23 -5.04 -2.53
C VAL A 20 5.36 -3.80 -3.41
N ALA A 21 4.31 -3.24 -4.01
CA ALA A 21 4.36 -1.92 -4.63
C ALA A 21 4.61 -0.82 -3.59
N GLY A 22 3.99 -0.86 -2.43
CA GLY A 22 4.29 0.01 -1.29
C GLY A 22 5.71 -0.24 -0.76
N THR A 23 6.16 -1.48 -0.70
CA THR A 23 7.51 -1.86 -0.24
C THR A 23 8.55 -1.58 -1.34
N ILE A 24 8.29 -1.85 -2.60
CA ILE A 24 9.16 -1.51 -3.74
C ILE A 24 9.26 0.02 -3.90
N LEU A 25 8.16 0.75 -3.75
CA LEU A 25 8.15 2.22 -3.68
C LEU A 25 8.82 2.74 -2.40
N PHE A 26 8.74 2.02 -1.31
CA PHE A 26 9.38 2.31 -0.04
C PHE A 26 10.88 2.00 -0.05
N TYR A 27 11.34 1.09 -0.89
CA TYR A 27 12.73 0.65 -0.98
C TYR A 27 13.59 1.43 -1.98
N GLY A 28 12.99 2.29 -2.78
CA GLY A 28 13.72 2.98 -3.81
C GLY A 28 14.13 4.38 -3.44
N TYR A 29 15.19 4.57 -2.66
CA TYR A 29 15.54 5.87 -2.16
C TYR A 29 16.96 6.35 -2.41
N ALA A 30 17.12 7.55 -2.71
CA ALA A 30 17.96 8.67 -2.33
C ALA A 30 18.42 9.56 -3.49
N ARG A 31 18.14 10.82 -3.32
CA ARG A 31 18.83 11.98 -3.88
C ARG A 31 18.20 12.70 -5.07
N TRP A 32 17.59 13.80 -4.83
CA TRP A 32 17.79 15.13 -5.37
C TRP A 32 16.54 16.02 -5.34
N SER A 33 16.75 17.23 -4.82
CA SER A 33 15.77 18.28 -4.68
C SER A 33 15.65 19.10 -5.97
N GLY A 34 14.44 19.29 -6.41
CA GLY A 34 14.06 20.14 -7.54
C GLY A 34 12.55 20.20 -7.62
N SER A 35 11.90 20.69 -6.56
CA SER A 35 10.47 20.56 -6.41
C SER A 35 9.72 21.76 -6.98
N ARG A 36 8.86 21.52 -7.95
CA ARG A 36 7.61 22.27 -8.06
C ARG A 36 6.59 21.56 -7.18
N SER A 37 6.17 22.20 -6.10
CA SER A 37 5.20 21.69 -5.15
C SER A 37 3.83 21.59 -5.81
N TYR A 38 3.52 20.46 -6.44
CA TYR A 38 2.15 20.13 -6.78
C TYR A 38 1.42 19.76 -5.51
N SER A 39 0.21 20.29 -5.37
CA SER A 39 -0.59 20.02 -4.18
C SER A 39 -0.87 18.52 -4.09
N ARG A 40 -0.54 17.90 -2.95
CA ARG A 40 -1.02 16.57 -2.55
C ARG A 40 -2.51 16.38 -2.85
N ASN A 41 -3.29 17.44 -2.61
CA ASN A 41 -4.74 17.43 -2.84
C ASN A 41 -5.10 17.29 -4.33
N GLU A 42 -4.28 17.81 -5.24
CA GLU A 42 -4.49 17.62 -6.68
C GLU A 42 -4.28 16.18 -7.11
N LEU A 43 -3.30 15.49 -6.53
CA LEU A 43 -3.05 14.07 -6.80
C LEU A 43 -4.21 13.22 -6.27
N LEU A 44 -4.60 13.44 -5.02
CA LEU A 44 -5.71 12.72 -4.39
C LEU A 44 -7.06 13.01 -5.08
N ALA A 45 -7.23 14.22 -5.64
CA ALA A 45 -8.41 14.57 -6.42
C ALA A 45 -8.55 13.77 -7.73
N GLN A 46 -7.49 13.11 -8.19
CA GLN A 46 -7.54 12.21 -9.35
C GLN A 46 -8.06 10.81 -9.00
N MET A 47 -8.16 10.48 -7.71
CA MET A 47 -8.59 9.13 -7.30
C MET A 47 -10.07 8.91 -7.62
N PRO A 48 -10.46 7.72 -8.09
CA PRO A 48 -11.84 7.37 -8.37
C PRO A 48 -12.70 7.44 -7.11
N ALA A 49 -13.92 7.98 -7.23
CA ALA A 49 -14.83 8.11 -6.10
C ALA A 49 -15.39 6.76 -5.60
N ASP A 50 -15.47 5.79 -6.50
CA ASP A 50 -15.87 4.40 -6.24
C ASP A 50 -14.72 3.52 -5.72
N GLY A 51 -13.53 4.08 -5.54
CA GLY A 51 -12.42 3.39 -4.91
C GLY A 51 -12.80 2.83 -3.54
N SER A 52 -12.40 1.61 -3.25
CA SER A 52 -12.60 0.98 -1.94
C SER A 52 -11.44 1.23 -0.98
N VAL A 53 -10.24 1.44 -1.53
CA VAL A 53 -9.01 1.76 -0.79
C VAL A 53 -8.25 2.84 -1.56
N VAL A 54 -7.69 3.80 -0.85
CA VAL A 54 -6.71 4.75 -1.39
C VAL A 54 -5.45 4.70 -0.52
N LEU A 55 -4.31 4.38 -1.15
CA LEU A 55 -2.97 4.50 -0.59
C LEU A 55 -2.33 5.77 -1.13
N TYR A 56 -1.62 6.49 -0.29
CA TYR A 56 -0.80 7.66 -0.65
C TYR A 56 0.60 7.53 -0.06
N ILE A 57 1.61 7.86 -0.86
CA ILE A 57 3.02 7.88 -0.44
C ILE A 57 3.66 9.16 -0.97
N ASP A 58 4.22 9.96 -0.08
CA ASP A 58 5.08 11.10 -0.39
C ASP A 58 6.56 10.68 -0.24
N LEU A 59 7.14 10.25 -1.34
CA LEU A 59 8.53 9.80 -1.37
C LEU A 59 9.50 10.95 -1.08
N ASP A 60 9.19 12.17 -1.48
CA ASP A 60 10.02 13.34 -1.19
C ASP A 60 10.09 13.63 0.31
N ALA A 61 8.95 13.54 1.00
CA ALA A 61 8.91 13.72 2.46
C ALA A 61 9.62 12.58 3.21
N LEU A 62 9.41 11.33 2.76
CA LEU A 62 10.12 10.18 3.31
C LEU A 62 11.62 10.31 3.11
N ARG A 63 12.03 10.83 2.00
CA ARG A 63 13.42 11.09 1.65
C ARG A 63 14.13 12.01 2.61
N GLN A 64 13.52 12.88 3.19
CA GLN A 64 14.08 13.83 4.14
C GLN A 64 14.09 13.28 5.57
N SER A 65 13.51 12.10 5.78
CA SER A 65 13.36 11.51 7.10
C SER A 65 14.57 10.67 7.50
N PRO A 66 15.15 10.90 8.70
CA PRO A 66 16.20 10.04 9.26
C PRO A 66 15.75 8.57 9.41
N PHE A 67 14.49 8.35 9.74
CA PHE A 67 13.92 7.00 9.89
C PHE A 67 14.11 6.14 8.63
N LEU A 68 14.00 6.74 7.45
CA LEU A 68 14.19 5.99 6.21
C LEU A 68 15.62 5.49 6.04
N THR A 69 16.61 6.28 6.49
CA THR A 69 18.02 5.85 6.48
C THR A 69 18.21 4.61 7.36
N GLU A 70 17.56 4.55 8.51
CA GLU A 70 17.61 3.38 9.40
C GLU A 70 16.89 2.20 8.77
N LEU A 71 15.72 2.43 8.14
CA LEU A 71 14.98 1.39 7.46
C LEU A 71 15.81 0.72 6.35
N TYR A 72 16.61 1.48 5.59
CA TYR A 72 17.49 0.92 4.56
C TYR A 72 18.61 0.05 5.09
N LYS A 73 19.14 0.37 6.26
CA LYS A 73 20.12 -0.48 6.92
C LYS A 73 19.51 -1.84 7.29
N TRP A 74 18.25 -1.80 7.67
CA TRP A 74 17.52 -2.98 8.11
C TRP A 74 16.99 -3.85 6.97
N ALA A 75 16.50 -3.25 5.91
CA ALA A 75 15.84 -3.97 4.83
C ALA A 75 16.73 -4.03 3.58
N PRO A 76 17.12 -5.22 3.09
CA PRO A 76 17.91 -5.33 1.88
C PRO A 76 17.11 -4.82 0.68
N GLN A 77 17.75 -4.01 -0.16
CA GLN A 77 17.11 -3.54 -1.39
C GLN A 77 16.73 -4.73 -2.28
N PRO A 78 15.49 -4.80 -2.79
CA PRO A 78 15.11 -5.83 -3.73
C PRO A 78 15.98 -5.70 -4.99
N LYS A 79 16.43 -6.83 -5.52
CA LYS A 79 17.12 -6.84 -6.80
C LYS A 79 16.15 -6.36 -7.88
N ALA A 80 16.59 -5.44 -8.73
CA ALA A 80 15.80 -5.04 -9.89
C ALA A 80 15.52 -6.29 -10.74
N ASP A 81 14.26 -6.55 -11.06
CA ASP A 81 13.93 -7.58 -12.03
C ASP A 81 14.41 -7.18 -13.44
N ALA A 82 14.47 -8.16 -14.34
CA ALA A 82 15.01 -7.95 -15.67
C ALA A 82 14.20 -6.92 -16.47
N ASP A 83 12.87 -6.90 -16.31
CA ASP A 83 11.99 -5.97 -17.02
C ASP A 83 12.20 -4.54 -16.54
N TYR A 84 12.32 -4.34 -15.23
CA TYR A 84 12.60 -3.02 -14.68
C TYR A 84 14.01 -2.54 -15.05
N ALA A 85 15.01 -3.42 -15.01
CA ALA A 85 16.38 -3.08 -15.45
C ALA A 85 16.41 -2.65 -16.92
N GLN A 86 15.68 -3.36 -17.78
CA GLN A 86 15.53 -3.01 -19.19
C GLN A 86 14.80 -1.65 -19.36
N PHE A 87 13.71 -1.44 -18.65
CA PHE A 87 12.98 -0.18 -18.66
C PHE A 87 13.87 0.99 -18.24
N MET A 88 14.64 0.87 -17.15
CA MET A 88 15.60 1.89 -16.71
C MET A 88 16.65 2.19 -17.78
N GLN A 89 17.18 1.16 -18.43
CA GLN A 89 18.19 1.31 -19.46
C GLN A 89 17.68 2.13 -20.66
N PHE A 90 16.45 1.86 -21.11
CA PHE A 90 15.87 2.55 -22.27
C PHE A 90 15.33 3.95 -21.93
N THR A 91 14.71 4.11 -20.80
CA THR A 91 14.02 5.36 -20.45
C THR A 91 14.86 6.33 -19.64
N GLY A 92 15.87 5.81 -18.93
CA GLY A 92 16.64 6.55 -17.93
C GLY A 92 15.84 6.85 -16.65
N PHE A 93 14.61 6.33 -16.52
CA PHE A 93 13.77 6.54 -15.34
C PHE A 93 14.18 5.62 -14.21
N ASN A 94 14.48 6.20 -13.06
CA ASN A 94 14.72 5.46 -11.84
C ASN A 94 13.65 5.86 -10.80
N TYR A 95 12.76 4.92 -10.44
CA TYR A 95 11.69 5.21 -9.48
C TYR A 95 12.24 5.69 -8.13
N GLU A 96 13.43 5.26 -7.77
CA GLU A 96 14.08 5.64 -6.53
C GLU A 96 14.36 7.14 -6.45
N SER A 97 14.77 7.76 -7.50
CA SER A 97 15.16 9.17 -7.55
C SER A 97 14.15 10.05 -8.26
N ASP A 98 13.38 9.49 -9.20
CA ASP A 98 12.55 10.27 -10.11
C ASP A 98 11.08 10.31 -9.72
N LEU A 99 10.64 9.38 -8.86
CA LEU A 99 9.27 9.36 -8.36
C LEU A 99 9.15 10.20 -7.09
N ASN A 100 8.24 11.17 -7.07
CA ASN A 100 8.06 12.08 -5.95
C ASN A 100 6.90 11.68 -5.05
N ARG A 101 5.74 11.41 -5.67
CA ARG A 101 4.50 11.04 -4.95
C ARG A 101 3.74 10.01 -5.74
N VAL A 102 3.04 9.15 -5.04
CA VAL A 102 2.15 8.14 -5.63
C VAL A 102 0.86 8.10 -4.85
N SER A 103 -0.25 8.06 -5.55
CA SER A 103 -1.54 7.67 -5.00
C SER A 103 -2.09 6.50 -5.79
N VAL A 104 -2.58 5.49 -5.08
CA VAL A 104 -3.11 4.25 -5.65
C VAL A 104 -4.50 4.02 -5.11
N ALA A 105 -5.47 3.80 -5.99
CA ALA A 105 -6.81 3.37 -5.62
C ALA A 105 -7.04 1.93 -6.04
N LEU A 106 -7.75 1.18 -5.20
CA LEU A 106 -8.32 -0.11 -5.55
C LEU A 106 -9.80 0.10 -5.87
N VAL A 107 -10.18 -0.21 -7.10
CA VAL A 107 -11.56 -0.08 -7.60
C VAL A 107 -12.13 -1.48 -7.77
N LYS A 108 -13.30 -1.73 -7.18
CA LYS A 108 -13.99 -3.00 -7.29
C LYS A 108 -14.97 -2.98 -8.48
N HIS A 109 -14.88 -3.99 -9.35
CA HIS A 109 -15.82 -4.24 -10.43
C HIS A 109 -16.44 -5.64 -10.26
N GLY A 110 -17.47 -5.73 -9.42
CA GLY A 110 -18.08 -7.02 -9.07
C GLY A 110 -17.13 -7.90 -8.27
N GLN A 111 -16.70 -9.03 -8.86
CA GLN A 111 -15.73 -9.95 -8.25
C GLN A 111 -14.27 -9.57 -8.54
N ASP A 112 -14.03 -8.71 -9.51
CA ASP A 112 -12.71 -8.27 -9.92
C ASP A 112 -12.33 -6.97 -9.21
N SER A 113 -11.03 -6.74 -9.11
CA SER A 113 -10.47 -5.50 -8.56
C SER A 113 -9.43 -4.95 -9.52
N THR A 114 -9.58 -3.69 -9.85
CA THR A 114 -8.65 -2.93 -10.68
C THR A 114 -7.82 -1.99 -9.82
N LEU A 115 -6.56 -1.87 -10.17
CA LEU A 115 -5.67 -0.91 -9.56
C LEU A 115 -5.59 0.31 -10.47
N PHE A 116 -5.87 1.48 -9.91
CA PHE A 116 -5.64 2.76 -10.57
C PHE A 116 -4.62 3.55 -9.76
N ALA A 117 -3.59 4.07 -10.42
CA ALA A 117 -2.58 4.87 -9.75
C ALA A 117 -2.29 6.17 -10.51
N VAL A 118 -1.95 7.20 -9.75
CA VAL A 118 -1.42 8.46 -10.28
C VAL A 118 -0.11 8.75 -9.57
N ALA A 119 0.91 9.06 -10.35
CA ALA A 119 2.25 9.32 -9.85
C ALA A 119 2.77 10.67 -10.35
N ASP A 120 3.38 11.43 -9.44
CA ASP A 120 4.15 12.63 -9.74
C ASP A 120 5.64 12.28 -9.73
N GLY A 121 6.37 12.78 -10.74
CA GLY A 121 7.79 12.49 -10.84
C GLY A 121 8.47 13.22 -12.01
N ARG A 122 9.73 12.88 -12.20
CA ARG A 122 10.53 13.37 -13.33
C ARG A 122 10.50 12.34 -14.45
N PHE A 123 9.60 12.53 -15.41
CA PHE A 123 9.40 11.61 -16.51
C PHE A 123 9.99 12.16 -17.82
N ASP A 124 10.91 11.43 -18.45
CA ASP A 124 11.23 11.70 -19.86
C ASP A 124 10.12 11.12 -20.75
N ARG A 125 9.12 11.97 -21.01
CA ARG A 125 7.94 11.56 -21.79
C ARG A 125 8.31 10.98 -23.15
N LYS A 126 9.35 11.53 -23.81
CA LYS A 126 9.74 11.06 -25.14
C LYS A 126 10.30 9.63 -25.08
N ARG A 127 11.22 9.38 -24.16
CA ARG A 127 11.82 8.04 -23.99
C ARG A 127 10.82 7.01 -23.51
N ILE A 128 9.99 7.38 -22.51
CA ILE A 128 8.96 6.46 -21.99
C ILE A 128 7.92 6.13 -23.06
N SER A 129 7.44 7.13 -23.82
CA SER A 129 6.49 6.89 -24.93
C SER A 129 7.11 6.05 -26.06
N ALA A 130 8.38 6.27 -26.41
CA ALA A 130 9.08 5.48 -27.41
C ALA A 130 9.20 4.01 -26.97
N TYR A 131 9.65 3.78 -25.74
CA TYR A 131 9.74 2.44 -25.16
C TYR A 131 8.38 1.74 -25.16
N ALA A 132 7.33 2.42 -24.67
CA ALA A 132 5.98 1.86 -24.60
C ALA A 132 5.41 1.55 -25.99
N SER A 133 5.64 2.38 -26.99
CA SER A 133 5.20 2.13 -28.37
C SER A 133 5.95 0.95 -29.04
N GLN A 134 7.20 0.72 -28.63
CA GLN A 134 8.00 -0.41 -29.12
C GLN A 134 7.61 -1.72 -28.45
N SER A 135 7.27 -1.68 -27.14
CA SER A 135 7.00 -2.86 -26.32
C SER A 135 5.53 -3.21 -26.21
N GLY A 136 4.63 -2.36 -26.68
CA GLY A 136 3.18 -2.52 -26.53
C GLY A 136 2.36 -1.86 -27.63
N THR A 137 1.16 -1.40 -27.27
CA THR A 137 0.26 -0.69 -28.17
C THR A 137 0.09 0.75 -27.73
N ARG A 138 -0.16 1.63 -28.71
CA ARG A 138 -0.51 3.03 -28.49
C ARG A 138 -1.86 3.31 -29.17
N GLU A 139 -2.76 3.92 -28.43
CA GLU A 139 -4.05 4.40 -28.90
C GLU A 139 -4.22 5.87 -28.54
N THR A 140 -5.01 6.63 -29.27
CA THR A 140 -5.30 8.04 -28.97
C THR A 140 -6.78 8.20 -28.70
N HIS A 141 -7.12 8.60 -27.48
CA HIS A 141 -8.49 8.88 -27.04
C HIS A 141 -8.57 10.29 -26.43
N GLY A 142 -9.56 11.06 -26.87
CA GLY A 142 -9.77 12.41 -26.33
C GLY A 142 -8.54 13.35 -26.44
N GLY A 143 -7.68 13.14 -27.45
CA GLY A 143 -6.44 13.90 -27.63
C GLY A 143 -5.29 13.48 -26.70
N ARG A 144 -5.42 12.37 -25.96
CA ARG A 144 -4.38 11.78 -25.13
C ARG A 144 -3.88 10.46 -25.71
N ASP A 145 -2.58 10.25 -25.65
CA ASP A 145 -1.98 8.97 -25.97
C ASP A 145 -2.10 8.02 -24.79
N ILE A 146 -2.70 6.87 -25.01
CA ILE A 146 -2.80 5.77 -24.06
C ILE A 146 -1.88 4.66 -24.54
N PHE A 147 -1.00 4.23 -23.66
CA PHE A 147 -0.04 3.15 -23.91
C PHE A 147 -0.44 1.92 -23.10
N SER A 148 -0.37 0.74 -23.72
CA SER A 148 -0.63 -0.52 -23.03
C SER A 148 0.53 -1.49 -23.29
N VAL A 149 1.29 -1.77 -22.21
CA VAL A 149 2.52 -2.58 -22.25
C VAL A 149 2.26 -3.90 -21.54
N PRO A 150 2.59 -5.06 -22.16
CA PRO A 150 2.51 -6.34 -21.47
C PRO A 150 3.58 -6.43 -20.38
N VAL A 151 3.24 -7.08 -19.26
CA VAL A 151 4.20 -7.43 -18.20
C VAL A 151 4.72 -8.84 -18.47
N THR A 152 6.03 -9.02 -18.42
CA THR A 152 6.67 -10.32 -18.74
C THR A 152 6.12 -11.44 -17.85
N GLY A 153 5.90 -12.58 -18.45
CA GLY A 153 5.43 -13.81 -17.79
C GLY A 153 3.92 -13.94 -17.63
N GLY A 154 3.08 -13.03 -18.20
CA GLY A 154 1.65 -13.15 -18.01
C GLY A 154 0.73 -12.47 -19.01
N THR A 155 -0.56 -12.69 -18.79
CA THR A 155 -1.67 -12.03 -19.47
C THR A 155 -1.88 -10.58 -18.96
N ARG A 156 -1.05 -10.11 -18.02
CA ARG A 156 -1.19 -8.80 -17.39
C ARG A 156 -0.61 -7.72 -18.29
N ARG A 157 -1.29 -6.58 -18.31
CA ARG A 157 -0.87 -5.38 -19.02
C ARG A 157 -0.88 -4.21 -18.04
N ILE A 158 -0.01 -3.24 -18.28
CA ILE A 158 -0.07 -1.92 -17.64
C ILE A 158 -0.50 -0.94 -18.71
N THR A 159 -1.62 -0.29 -18.48
CA THR A 159 -2.13 0.77 -19.35
C THR A 159 -1.87 2.12 -18.67
N PHE A 160 -1.27 3.07 -19.37
CA PHE A 160 -0.94 4.36 -18.80
C PHE A 160 -1.09 5.52 -19.79
N THR A 161 -1.20 6.73 -19.24
CA THR A 161 -1.19 7.99 -20.00
C THR A 161 -0.49 9.08 -19.21
N PHE A 162 0.07 10.07 -19.92
CA PHE A 162 0.58 11.27 -19.29
C PHE A 162 -0.56 12.28 -19.09
N LEU A 163 -0.88 12.59 -17.85
CA LEU A 163 -1.82 13.67 -17.52
C LEU A 163 -1.16 15.04 -17.68
N ARG A 164 0.14 15.12 -17.38
CA ARG A 164 1.01 16.30 -17.49
C ARG A 164 2.44 15.84 -17.78
N SER A 165 3.37 16.77 -17.97
CA SER A 165 4.78 16.43 -18.20
C SER A 165 5.42 15.68 -17.02
N ASP A 166 4.92 15.91 -15.83
CA ASP A 166 5.41 15.40 -14.54
C ASP A 166 4.39 14.52 -13.80
N ARG A 167 3.29 14.16 -14.47
CA ARG A 167 2.25 13.33 -13.89
C ARG A 167 1.78 12.24 -14.86
N ILE A 168 1.75 11.01 -14.38
CA ILE A 168 1.30 9.83 -15.10
C ILE A 168 0.12 9.18 -14.37
N ALA A 169 -0.89 8.73 -15.11
CA ALA A 169 -1.91 7.83 -14.60
C ALA A 169 -1.72 6.45 -15.21
N LEU A 170 -1.91 5.41 -14.41
CA LEU A 170 -1.76 4.03 -14.84
C LEU A 170 -2.79 3.11 -14.18
N THR A 171 -3.10 2.02 -14.87
CA THR A 171 -3.99 0.96 -14.38
C THR A 171 -3.52 -0.40 -14.89
N ASN A 172 -3.95 -1.45 -14.21
CA ASN A 172 -3.81 -2.83 -14.68
C ASN A 172 -5.00 -3.28 -15.55
N ASP A 173 -5.94 -2.37 -15.83
CA ASP A 173 -7.09 -2.57 -16.70
C ASP A 173 -6.86 -1.93 -18.08
N ALA A 174 -7.55 -2.45 -19.10
CA ALA A 174 -7.58 -1.85 -20.42
C ALA A 174 -8.38 -0.53 -20.46
N SER A 175 -9.28 -0.31 -19.49
CA SER A 175 -10.24 0.80 -19.46
C SER A 175 -9.75 2.05 -18.70
N LEU A 176 -8.49 2.45 -18.87
CA LEU A 176 -7.95 3.65 -18.21
C LEU A 176 -8.79 4.90 -18.45
N GLU A 177 -9.29 5.09 -19.68
CA GLU A 177 -10.09 6.26 -20.03
C GLU A 177 -11.43 6.30 -19.28
N SER A 178 -12.09 5.15 -19.12
CA SER A 178 -13.34 5.07 -18.36
C SER A 178 -13.13 5.51 -16.92
N THR A 179 -12.03 5.10 -16.29
CA THR A 179 -11.67 5.50 -14.92
C THR A 179 -11.35 7.00 -14.82
N LEU A 180 -10.69 7.58 -15.85
CA LEU A 180 -10.37 9.00 -15.88
C LEU A 180 -11.60 9.89 -16.16
N SER A 181 -12.59 9.35 -16.86
CA SER A 181 -13.79 10.08 -17.32
C SER A 181 -14.98 9.93 -16.39
N GLN A 182 -14.91 9.06 -15.38
CA GLN A 182 -16.03 8.82 -14.47
C GLN A 182 -16.42 10.09 -13.70
N PRO A 183 -17.70 10.50 -13.72
CA PRO A 183 -18.18 11.55 -12.85
C PRO A 183 -18.08 11.08 -11.39
N ARG A 184 -17.62 11.97 -10.51
CA ARG A 184 -17.50 11.67 -9.07
C ARG A 184 -18.82 12.06 -8.38
N ALA A 185 -19.35 11.16 -7.55
CA ALA A 185 -20.44 11.49 -6.68
C ALA A 185 -19.96 12.50 -5.61
N ASP A 186 -20.64 13.65 -5.46
CA ASP A 186 -20.20 14.74 -4.59
C ASP A 186 -20.08 14.33 -3.11
N SER A 187 -21.00 13.50 -2.63
CA SER A 187 -20.98 12.99 -1.25
C SER A 187 -19.75 12.13 -0.95
N ASP A 188 -19.45 11.18 -1.84
CA ASP A 188 -18.28 10.32 -1.71
C ASP A 188 -16.98 11.10 -1.80
N THR A 189 -16.93 12.09 -2.71
CA THR A 189 -15.76 12.96 -2.82
C THR A 189 -15.53 13.78 -1.55
N GLN A 190 -16.59 14.27 -0.91
CA GLN A 190 -16.49 15.00 0.35
C GLN A 190 -15.99 14.10 1.48
N ALA A 191 -16.50 12.88 1.59
CA ALA A 191 -16.08 11.90 2.58
C ALA A 191 -14.59 11.56 2.45
N TRP A 192 -14.10 11.34 1.23
CA TRP A 192 -12.68 11.12 0.95
C TRP A 192 -11.83 12.34 1.31
N ARG A 193 -12.23 13.55 0.87
CA ARG A 193 -11.51 14.81 1.13
C ARG A 193 -11.33 15.09 2.60
N GLU A 194 -12.37 14.82 3.40
CA GLU A 194 -12.29 15.03 4.84
C GLU A 194 -11.22 14.13 5.48
N ARG A 195 -11.18 12.86 5.12
CA ARG A 195 -10.18 11.91 5.63
C ARG A 195 -8.78 12.27 5.16
N PHE A 196 -8.62 12.60 3.89
CA PHE A 196 -7.34 13.06 3.38
C PHE A 196 -6.85 14.33 4.08
N ARG A 197 -7.75 15.26 4.43
CA ARG A 197 -7.39 16.48 5.17
C ARG A 197 -6.89 16.16 6.57
N ARG A 198 -7.52 15.22 7.26
CA ARG A 198 -7.09 14.79 8.60
C ARG A 198 -5.71 14.12 8.61
N LEU A 199 -5.34 13.50 7.52
CA LEU A 199 -4.05 12.84 7.34
C LEU A 199 -2.98 13.78 6.73
N ALA A 200 -3.26 15.10 6.67
CA ALA A 200 -2.29 16.08 6.24
C ALA A 200 -1.07 16.07 7.16
N GLY A 201 0.13 15.97 6.59
CA GLY A 201 1.38 15.84 7.35
C GLY A 201 1.85 14.40 7.55
N SER A 202 1.06 13.41 7.16
CA SER A 202 1.51 12.02 7.08
C SER A 202 2.01 11.72 5.66
N PRO A 203 3.28 11.40 5.47
CA PRO A 203 3.82 11.08 4.14
C PRO A 203 3.35 9.73 3.60
N VAL A 204 2.88 8.85 4.47
CA VAL A 204 2.30 7.55 4.08
C VAL A 204 0.96 7.39 4.77
N PHE A 205 -0.07 7.07 4.01
CA PHE A 205 -1.35 6.68 4.59
C PHE A 205 -2.19 5.80 3.66
N VAL A 206 -3.10 5.07 4.29
CA VAL A 206 -4.15 4.30 3.63
C VAL A 206 -5.48 4.77 4.18
N VAL A 207 -6.46 4.97 3.31
CA VAL A 207 -7.86 5.13 3.67
C VAL A 207 -8.64 4.02 3.00
N ALA A 208 -9.40 3.26 3.77
CA ALA A 208 -10.18 2.14 3.26
C ALA A 208 -11.63 2.23 3.72
N ARG A 209 -12.55 1.85 2.86
CA ARG A 209 -13.94 1.55 3.23
C ARG A 209 -13.99 0.22 3.96
N GLN A 210 -14.99 0.05 4.80
CA GLN A 210 -15.14 -1.11 5.69
C GLN A 210 -15.02 -2.47 4.96
N ASP A 211 -15.73 -2.64 3.84
CA ASP A 211 -15.76 -3.89 3.08
C ASP A 211 -14.38 -4.34 2.58
N ALA A 212 -13.53 -3.39 2.17
CA ALA A 212 -12.17 -3.65 1.73
C ALA A 212 -11.23 -3.91 2.93
N ALA A 213 -11.40 -3.17 4.02
CA ALA A 213 -10.61 -3.33 5.23
C ALA A 213 -10.90 -4.67 5.94
N ALA A 214 -12.18 -5.05 6.05
CA ALA A 214 -12.59 -6.33 6.59
C ALA A 214 -12.02 -7.51 5.79
N ALA A 215 -12.06 -7.44 4.45
CA ALA A 215 -11.46 -8.44 3.58
C ALA A 215 -9.94 -8.56 3.77
N ALA A 216 -9.22 -7.44 3.90
CA ALA A 216 -7.79 -7.43 4.13
C ALA A 216 -7.40 -8.01 5.51
N LEU A 217 -8.11 -7.60 6.56
CA LEU A 217 -7.90 -8.11 7.91
C LEU A 217 -8.18 -9.61 8.03
N SER A 218 -9.28 -10.08 7.43
CA SER A 218 -9.63 -11.51 7.42
C SER A 218 -8.60 -12.36 6.70
N ALA A 219 -7.92 -11.81 5.67
CA ALA A 219 -6.92 -12.52 4.90
C ALA A 219 -5.56 -12.62 5.61
N GLN A 220 -5.24 -11.66 6.48
CA GLN A 220 -3.90 -11.51 7.06
C GLN A 220 -3.85 -11.68 8.59
N ALA A 221 -4.99 -11.68 9.27
CA ALA A 221 -5.01 -11.81 10.72
C ALA A 221 -4.41 -13.17 11.15
N PRO A 222 -3.40 -13.17 12.04
CA PRO A 222 -2.94 -14.39 12.67
C PRO A 222 -4.12 -15.14 13.31
N GLY A 223 -4.13 -16.46 13.28
CA GLY A 223 -5.27 -17.28 13.72
C GLY A 223 -5.80 -16.98 15.13
N GLY A 224 -4.99 -16.39 16.01
CA GLY A 224 -5.38 -15.94 17.35
C GLY A 224 -6.20 -14.64 17.39
N LEU A 225 -6.21 -13.85 16.31
CA LEU A 225 -6.99 -12.60 16.20
C LEU A 225 -8.28 -12.78 15.39
N GLN A 226 -8.55 -13.98 14.88
CA GLN A 226 -9.78 -14.31 14.16
C GLN A 226 -10.92 -14.64 15.15
N SER A 227 -11.27 -13.69 16.01
CA SER A 227 -12.42 -13.87 16.90
C SER A 227 -13.69 -13.35 16.23
N PRO A 228 -14.81 -14.10 16.28
CA PRO A 228 -16.09 -13.64 15.73
C PRO A 228 -16.54 -12.32 16.33
N GLN A 229 -16.22 -12.06 17.60
CA GLN A 229 -16.56 -10.81 18.28
C GLN A 229 -15.79 -9.62 17.69
N LEU A 230 -14.48 -9.77 17.47
CA LEU A 230 -13.67 -8.72 16.86
C LEU A 230 -14.12 -8.46 15.43
N SER A 231 -14.39 -9.49 14.64
CA SER A 231 -14.92 -9.34 13.29
C SER A 231 -16.24 -8.58 13.29
N ALA A 232 -17.18 -8.93 14.18
CA ALA A 232 -18.47 -8.23 14.28
C ALA A 232 -18.34 -6.76 14.69
N LEU A 233 -17.31 -6.39 15.47
CA LEU A 233 -17.04 -4.99 15.80
C LEU A 233 -16.39 -4.23 14.63
N LEU A 234 -15.48 -4.87 13.90
CA LEU A 234 -14.87 -4.31 12.70
C LEU A 234 -15.90 -4.10 11.58
N ASP A 235 -16.91 -4.97 11.48
CA ASP A 235 -18.01 -4.85 10.52
C ASP A 235 -18.91 -3.64 10.78
N GLN A 236 -18.85 -3.04 11.97
CA GLN A 236 -19.59 -1.81 12.30
C GLN A 236 -18.83 -0.53 11.95
N LEU A 237 -17.55 -0.64 11.56
CA LEU A 237 -16.78 0.49 11.09
C LEU A 237 -17.21 0.83 9.66
N GLN A 238 -17.25 2.11 9.33
CA GLN A 238 -17.51 2.59 7.98
C GLN A 238 -16.20 2.84 7.21
N TRP A 239 -15.19 3.30 7.94
CA TRP A 239 -13.89 3.65 7.39
C TRP A 239 -12.76 3.20 8.32
N ILE A 240 -11.67 2.81 7.72
CA ILE A 240 -10.41 2.56 8.42
C ILE A 240 -9.33 3.41 7.77
N THR A 241 -8.57 4.11 8.59
CA THR A 241 -7.39 4.86 8.15
C THR A 241 -6.16 4.35 8.87
N VAL A 242 -5.06 4.27 8.13
CA VAL A 242 -3.73 3.97 8.66
C VAL A 242 -2.78 5.04 8.17
N ALA A 243 -2.03 5.65 9.06
CA ALA A 243 -1.06 6.67 8.69
C ALA A 243 0.29 6.40 9.35
N GLY A 244 1.37 6.64 8.61
CA GLY A 244 2.73 6.59 9.09
C GLY A 244 3.36 7.97 9.03
N LYS A 245 3.94 8.44 10.14
CA LYS A 245 4.69 9.69 10.22
C LYS A 245 6.06 9.42 10.82
N PRO A 246 7.14 9.62 10.05
CA PRO A 246 8.48 9.54 10.60
C PRO A 246 8.69 10.64 11.64
N GLU A 247 9.17 10.26 12.82
CA GLU A 247 9.53 11.15 13.92
C GLU A 247 10.92 10.73 14.44
N ALA A 248 11.91 11.57 14.18
CA ALA A 248 13.31 11.28 14.52
C ALA A 248 13.78 9.91 13.97
N ASP A 249 13.97 8.93 14.85
CA ASP A 249 14.49 7.59 14.56
C ASP A 249 13.40 6.50 14.47
N HIS A 250 12.12 6.84 14.70
CA HIS A 250 11.01 5.90 14.68
C HIS A 250 9.91 6.34 13.72
N LEU A 251 9.02 5.41 13.38
CA LEU A 251 7.81 5.68 12.61
C LEU A 251 6.61 5.62 13.53
N ARG A 252 5.96 6.75 13.78
CA ARG A 252 4.66 6.77 14.45
C ARG A 252 3.58 6.28 13.51
N VAL A 253 2.91 5.21 13.91
CA VAL A 253 1.79 4.64 13.18
C VAL A 253 0.49 4.98 13.92
N VAL A 254 -0.49 5.44 13.17
CA VAL A 254 -1.83 5.76 13.68
C VAL A 254 -2.84 4.97 12.87
N LEU A 255 -3.61 4.14 13.55
CA LEU A 255 -4.79 3.47 13.00
C LEU A 255 -6.03 4.12 13.57
N GLU A 256 -7.02 4.40 12.74
CA GLU A 256 -8.29 4.94 13.19
C GLU A 256 -9.44 4.21 12.48
N GLY A 257 -10.34 3.64 13.28
CA GLY A 257 -11.59 3.05 12.82
C GLY A 257 -12.76 3.99 13.12
N GLU A 258 -13.51 4.38 12.09
CA GLU A 258 -14.66 5.29 12.20
C GLU A 258 -15.95 4.50 12.14
N GLY A 259 -16.84 4.74 13.10
CA GLY A 259 -18.21 4.21 13.16
C GLY A 259 -19.24 5.31 13.31
N GLY A 260 -20.52 4.94 13.22
CA GLY A 260 -21.64 5.87 13.36
C GLY A 260 -22.24 5.94 14.78
N ALA A 261 -21.76 5.14 15.75
CA ALA A 261 -22.36 5.03 17.07
C ALA A 261 -21.33 4.91 18.20
N ASP A 262 -21.68 5.44 19.38
CA ASP A 262 -20.79 5.44 20.55
C ASP A 262 -20.55 4.04 21.13
N ALA A 263 -21.61 3.23 21.27
CA ALA A 263 -21.50 1.94 21.96
C ALA A 263 -20.53 0.95 21.26
N PRO A 264 -20.61 0.72 19.93
CA PRO A 264 -19.65 -0.13 19.24
C PRO A 264 -18.23 0.41 19.30
N THR A 265 -18.06 1.73 19.19
CA THR A 265 -16.76 2.40 19.24
C THR A 265 -16.10 2.20 20.61
N LYS A 266 -16.88 2.38 21.69
CA LYS A 266 -16.40 2.10 23.05
C LYS A 266 -16.04 0.64 23.23
N GLN A 267 -16.91 -0.28 22.81
CA GLN A 267 -16.65 -1.70 22.90
C GLN A 267 -15.38 -2.13 22.15
N LEU A 268 -15.17 -1.57 20.95
CA LEU A 268 -13.94 -1.82 20.17
C LEU A 268 -12.69 -1.29 20.89
N SER A 269 -12.77 -0.10 21.48
CA SER A 269 -11.70 0.47 22.30
C SER A 269 -11.35 -0.43 23.49
N ASP A 270 -12.38 -0.92 24.21
CA ASP A 270 -12.20 -1.80 25.37
C ASP A 270 -11.57 -3.14 24.97
N VAL A 271 -12.01 -3.71 23.83
CA VAL A 271 -11.42 -4.94 23.28
C VAL A 271 -9.97 -4.75 22.89
N ILE A 272 -9.63 -3.66 22.19
CA ILE A 272 -8.23 -3.38 21.80
C ILE A 272 -7.35 -3.20 23.05
N ASN A 273 -7.81 -2.44 24.05
CA ASN A 273 -7.10 -2.28 25.31
C ASN A 273 -6.89 -3.63 26.02
N GLY A 274 -7.93 -4.46 26.07
CA GLY A 274 -7.83 -5.81 26.63
C GLY A 274 -6.80 -6.69 25.91
N LEU A 275 -6.76 -6.63 24.59
CA LEU A 275 -5.78 -7.35 23.77
C LEU A 275 -4.35 -6.85 24.01
N LEU A 276 -4.13 -5.53 24.15
CA LEU A 276 -2.83 -4.97 24.49
C LEU A 276 -2.33 -5.46 25.84
N VAL A 277 -3.19 -5.45 26.86
CA VAL A 277 -2.86 -5.95 28.20
C VAL A 277 -2.53 -7.44 28.15
N LEU A 278 -3.32 -8.24 27.45
CA LEU A 278 -3.07 -9.68 27.29
C LEU A 278 -1.76 -9.94 26.53
N ALA A 279 -1.48 -9.18 25.49
CA ALA A 279 -0.23 -9.30 24.73
C ALA A 279 1.00 -8.97 25.61
N GLN A 280 0.93 -7.89 26.41
CA GLN A 280 1.98 -7.54 27.35
C GLN A 280 2.18 -8.64 28.40
N ALA A 281 1.10 -9.15 28.99
CA ALA A 281 1.16 -10.24 29.96
C ALA A 281 1.74 -11.51 29.34
N GLY A 282 1.33 -11.85 28.12
CA GLY A 282 1.85 -13.00 27.37
C GLY A 282 3.36 -12.95 27.16
N LEU A 283 3.93 -11.78 26.86
CA LEU A 283 5.38 -11.60 26.71
C LEU A 283 6.15 -11.77 28.04
N HIS A 284 5.47 -11.73 29.19
CA HIS A 284 6.01 -12.04 30.50
C HIS A 284 5.85 -13.52 30.88
N ASP A 285 5.08 -14.31 30.13
CA ASP A 285 4.89 -15.74 30.39
C ASP A 285 6.20 -16.53 30.25
N GLN A 286 6.39 -17.51 31.13
CA GLN A 286 7.61 -18.31 31.18
C GLN A 286 7.86 -19.13 29.92
N LYS A 287 6.82 -19.64 29.27
CA LYS A 287 6.94 -20.42 28.02
C LYS A 287 7.40 -19.55 26.86
N LEU A 288 6.80 -18.34 26.70
CA LEU A 288 7.20 -17.38 25.68
C LEU A 288 8.62 -16.85 25.91
N ARG A 289 9.02 -16.68 27.18
CA ARG A 289 10.41 -16.31 27.53
C ARG A 289 11.44 -17.34 27.06
N GLN A 290 11.07 -18.60 27.00
CA GLN A 290 11.97 -19.66 26.52
C GLN A 290 11.97 -19.79 24.99
N GLN A 291 10.92 -19.32 24.31
CA GLN A 291 10.74 -19.44 22.87
C GLN A 291 11.24 -18.22 22.09
N LEU A 292 11.16 -17.04 22.68
CA LEU A 292 11.57 -15.78 22.03
C LEU A 292 12.94 -15.34 22.54
N PRO A 293 13.86 -14.93 21.65
CA PRO A 293 15.09 -14.27 22.02
C PRO A 293 14.82 -13.04 22.90
N PRO A 294 15.67 -12.72 23.89
CA PRO A 294 15.45 -11.61 24.82
C PRO A 294 15.28 -10.25 24.14
N ASP A 295 16.10 -9.96 23.12
CA ASP A 295 16.08 -8.75 22.32
C ASP A 295 14.77 -8.60 21.52
N VAL A 296 14.30 -9.68 20.92
CA VAL A 296 13.01 -9.73 20.22
C VAL A 296 11.87 -9.44 21.18
N ARG A 297 11.86 -10.09 22.35
CA ARG A 297 10.84 -9.88 23.37
C ARG A 297 10.83 -8.43 23.87
N GLU A 298 12.00 -7.84 24.10
CA GLU A 298 12.13 -6.46 24.55
C GLU A 298 11.58 -5.48 23.50
N ALA A 299 11.91 -5.68 22.23
CA ALA A 299 11.40 -4.87 21.14
C ALA A 299 9.86 -4.91 21.03
N TYR A 300 9.25 -6.09 21.21
CA TYR A 300 7.79 -6.22 21.26
C TYR A 300 7.17 -5.57 22.49
N LEU A 301 7.81 -5.67 23.66
CA LEU A 301 7.36 -4.97 24.86
C LEU A 301 7.42 -3.47 24.70
N GLU A 302 8.47 -2.94 24.07
CA GLU A 302 8.61 -1.53 23.77
C GLU A 302 7.51 -1.02 22.83
N LEU A 303 7.24 -1.78 21.75
CA LEU A 303 6.11 -1.49 20.86
C LEU A 303 4.78 -1.43 21.61
N LEU A 304 4.48 -2.43 22.43
CA LEU A 304 3.23 -2.51 23.18
C LEU A 304 3.12 -1.43 24.27
N LYS A 305 4.26 -0.97 24.85
CA LYS A 305 4.30 0.14 25.80
C LYS A 305 4.05 1.49 25.13
N SER A 306 4.45 1.65 23.86
CA SER A 306 4.19 2.86 23.09
C SER A 306 2.74 2.95 22.59
N ALA A 307 2.00 1.84 22.66
CA ALA A 307 0.64 1.78 22.17
C ALA A 307 -0.33 2.58 23.07
N ASP A 308 -1.10 3.46 22.44
CA ASP A 308 -2.15 4.27 23.06
C ASP A 308 -3.46 4.07 22.30
N VAL A 309 -4.55 3.84 23.04
CA VAL A 309 -5.89 3.68 22.49
C VAL A 309 -6.77 4.81 23.01
N SER A 310 -7.32 5.59 22.10
CA SER A 310 -8.19 6.71 22.44
C SER A 310 -9.48 6.69 21.63
N GLN A 311 -10.55 7.24 22.21
CA GLN A 311 -11.82 7.48 21.51
C GLN A 311 -11.87 8.93 21.06
N ILE A 312 -12.37 9.15 19.86
CA ILE A 312 -12.47 10.48 19.26
C ILE A 312 -13.92 10.72 18.87
N ASP A 313 -14.49 11.79 19.43
CA ASP A 313 -15.81 12.27 19.10
C ASP A 313 -15.70 13.45 18.11
N ARG A 314 -16.32 13.31 16.93
CA ARG A 314 -16.44 14.37 15.93
C ARG A 314 -17.89 14.73 15.61
N GLY A 315 -18.77 14.53 16.59
CA GLY A 315 -20.21 14.75 16.42
C GLY A 315 -20.88 13.58 15.72
N GLU A 316 -21.03 13.64 14.40
CA GLU A 316 -21.68 12.57 13.62
C GLU A 316 -20.83 11.31 13.47
N THR A 317 -19.52 11.41 13.63
CA THR A 317 -18.61 10.27 13.54
C THR A 317 -17.89 10.02 14.85
N LYS A 318 -17.88 8.76 15.26
CA LYS A 318 -17.17 8.28 16.44
C LYS A 318 -16.03 7.38 15.98
N SER A 319 -14.86 7.53 16.56
CA SER A 319 -13.70 6.78 16.13
C SER A 319 -12.95 6.16 17.30
N VAL A 320 -12.34 5.01 17.08
CA VAL A 320 -11.26 4.47 17.91
C VAL A 320 -9.95 4.70 17.21
N ARG A 321 -8.99 5.25 17.93
CA ARG A 321 -7.63 5.46 17.45
C ARG A 321 -6.65 4.61 18.27
N LEU A 322 -5.82 3.86 17.57
CA LEU A 322 -4.66 3.18 18.11
C LEU A 322 -3.41 3.84 17.54
N MET A 323 -2.50 4.28 18.40
CA MET A 323 -1.18 4.80 18.03
C MET A 323 -0.11 3.90 18.60
N PHE A 324 1.01 3.75 17.89
CA PHE A 324 2.22 3.09 18.38
C PHE A 324 3.44 3.51 17.56
N ASP A 325 4.62 3.30 18.14
CA ASP A 325 5.89 3.69 17.53
C ASP A 325 6.65 2.44 17.04
N LEU A 326 6.94 2.40 15.74
CA LEU A 326 7.82 1.39 15.13
C LEU A 326 9.26 1.87 15.24
N THR A 327 10.01 1.28 16.16
CA THR A 327 11.44 1.56 16.37
C THR A 327 12.32 0.69 15.46
N PRO A 328 13.57 1.08 15.17
CA PRO A 328 14.53 0.23 14.47
C PRO A 328 14.72 -1.13 15.14
N GLY A 329 14.72 -1.17 16.47
CA GLY A 329 14.81 -2.41 17.25
C GLY A 329 13.64 -3.36 16.99
N PHE A 330 12.41 -2.82 16.90
CA PHE A 330 11.25 -3.62 16.55
C PHE A 330 11.35 -4.17 15.11
N LEU A 331 11.80 -3.36 14.16
CA LEU A 331 11.96 -3.79 12.77
C LEU A 331 12.98 -4.93 12.65
N GLU A 332 14.10 -4.86 13.37
CA GLU A 332 15.11 -5.92 13.39
C GLU A 332 14.55 -7.21 14.02
N ALA A 333 13.84 -7.08 15.14
CA ALA A 333 13.17 -8.21 15.79
C ALA A 333 12.13 -8.88 14.88
N ALA A 334 11.32 -8.09 14.18
CA ALA A 334 10.31 -8.59 13.23
C ALA A 334 10.95 -9.37 12.08
N ARG A 335 12.09 -8.92 11.57
CA ARG A 335 12.85 -9.62 10.53
C ARG A 335 13.30 -11.02 10.97
N THR A 336 13.66 -11.17 12.24
CA THR A 336 14.15 -12.44 12.78
C THR A 336 13.03 -13.48 12.89
N ILE A 337 11.77 -13.04 13.07
CA ILE A 337 10.61 -13.93 13.24
C ILE A 337 9.85 -14.14 11.94
N MET A 338 9.83 -13.16 11.05
CA MET A 338 9.15 -13.32 9.76
C MET A 338 9.95 -14.28 8.89
N PRO A 339 9.37 -15.41 8.46
CA PRO A 339 10.05 -16.29 7.52
C PRO A 339 10.34 -15.47 6.25
N VAL A 340 11.61 -15.45 5.86
CA VAL A 340 12.01 -14.94 4.54
C VAL A 340 11.19 -15.71 3.51
N VAL A 341 10.26 -15.06 2.84
CA VAL A 341 9.53 -15.68 1.74
C VAL A 341 10.59 -16.06 0.70
N PRO A 342 10.82 -17.35 0.44
CA PRO A 342 11.82 -17.74 -0.55
C PRO A 342 11.44 -17.12 -1.89
N PRO A 343 12.40 -16.65 -2.69
CA PRO A 343 12.11 -16.15 -4.02
C PRO A 343 11.33 -17.23 -4.78
N ALA A 344 10.31 -16.81 -5.51
CA ALA A 344 9.49 -17.71 -6.32
C ALA A 344 10.43 -18.58 -7.18
N PRO A 345 10.19 -19.89 -7.31
CA PRO A 345 11.05 -20.77 -8.06
C PRO A 345 11.18 -20.23 -9.49
N GLU A 346 12.41 -20.02 -9.92
CA GLU A 346 12.71 -19.66 -11.31
C GLU A 346 12.06 -20.70 -12.22
N ASN A 347 11.03 -20.29 -12.95
CA ASN A 347 10.49 -21.11 -14.03
C ASN A 347 11.57 -21.27 -15.09
N LYS A 348 12.31 -22.37 -15.02
CA LYS A 348 13.25 -22.76 -16.06
C LYS A 348 12.46 -22.95 -17.36
N VAL A 349 12.55 -21.96 -18.24
CA VAL A 349 12.04 -22.05 -19.60
C VAL A 349 12.73 -23.26 -20.24
N PRO A 350 11.97 -24.26 -20.73
CA PRO A 350 12.59 -25.40 -21.40
C PRO A 350 13.30 -24.92 -22.66
N PRO A 351 14.47 -25.45 -22.99
CA PRO A 351 15.24 -25.00 -24.15
C PRO A 351 14.43 -25.24 -25.45
N HIS A 352 14.25 -24.17 -26.22
CA HIS A 352 13.66 -24.24 -27.55
C HIS A 352 14.43 -25.24 -28.39
N LYS A 353 13.83 -26.38 -28.71
CA LYS A 353 14.31 -27.29 -29.73
C LYS A 353 14.17 -26.61 -31.09
N SER A 354 15.27 -26.08 -31.61
CA SER A 354 15.37 -25.64 -32.99
C SER A 354 15.30 -26.88 -33.91
N THR A 355 14.13 -27.12 -34.49
CA THR A 355 13.97 -28.11 -35.54
C THR A 355 14.48 -27.49 -36.83
N ILE A 356 15.73 -27.74 -37.15
CA ILE A 356 16.27 -27.49 -38.50
C ILE A 356 15.64 -28.54 -39.39
N ARG A 357 14.73 -28.11 -40.30
CA ARG A 357 14.29 -28.92 -41.42
C ARG A 357 15.29 -28.76 -42.57
N ASN A 358 15.93 -29.85 -42.90
CA ASN A 358 16.60 -30.03 -44.19
C ASN A 358 15.60 -30.14 -45.33
#